data_6564f169accb2da36e7ce02f5bf9ab51
#
_entry.id   6564f169accb2da36e7ce02f5bf9ab51
#
_cell.length_a   1.000
_cell.length_b   1.000
_cell.length_c   1.000
_cell.angle_alpha   90.00
_cell.angle_beta   90.00
_cell.angle_gamma   90.00
#
_symmetry.space_group_name_H-M   'P 1'
#
loop_
_entity.id
_entity.type
_entity.pdbx_description
1 polymer ?
#
loop_
_entity_poly.entity_id
_entity_poly.type
_entity_poly.pdbx_seq_one_letter_code
_entity_poly.pdbx_strand_id
1 'polypeptide(L)'
;MSATLRLRYLCMVLLATLAVAGCGTPRTLELAASPPRDVLNTLEIFVATTREAADQPQYFDGERAQRLSFAKLEITVPLSHKAGSLELPDRGPSDPAQHFAVTKVQRLDLAPVVAEVKRELQRRPASQRDVLVFVHGYNTNFADAAYRFAQIVQDSGFRGVPVLFTWPSRGSLLQYPYDRESAFYSRDFFERNLRAIASELGPTKIDVLAHSMGTMLTLETLRQASIRGDGSFGGKLRDVMLAAPDVDLDVFRTQLREIKRPVTVFVSADDRALDFSRRFAGDKTRVGALSAKDTAEIESVEKLGARVIDLSEVTSGDSLNHAKFAASPRVVQMIGERLRQDGGIDTAGPGLGDRVGEIAGGLAGTVGSTVDLVVSTPRAIATGR
;
A
#
# COMPACT_ATOMS: atom_id res chain seq x y z
N MET A 1 32.37 -28.01 -33.17
CA MET A 1 30.98 -27.51 -32.97
C MET A 1 30.37 -27.28 -34.33
N SER A 2 29.30 -27.99 -34.67
CA SER A 2 28.64 -27.88 -35.97
C SER A 2 28.00 -26.50 -36.17
N ALA A 3 27.88 -26.06 -37.40
CA ALA A 3 27.24 -24.75 -37.74
C ALA A 3 25.83 -24.65 -37.18
N THR A 4 25.10 -25.72 -37.12
CA THR A 4 23.75 -25.81 -36.49
C THR A 4 23.75 -25.55 -34.99
N LEU A 5 24.81 -25.95 -34.25
CA LEU A 5 24.93 -25.70 -32.83
C LEU A 5 25.25 -24.21 -32.56
N ARG A 6 26.10 -23.61 -33.39
CA ARG A 6 26.41 -22.18 -33.32
C ARG A 6 25.18 -21.30 -33.61
N LEU A 7 24.37 -21.68 -34.60
CA LEU A 7 23.14 -20.97 -34.94
C LEU A 7 22.10 -21.06 -33.80
N ARG A 8 21.95 -22.23 -33.16
CA ARG A 8 21.06 -22.40 -31.99
C ARG A 8 21.50 -21.57 -30.79
N TYR A 9 22.80 -21.53 -30.50
CA TYR A 9 23.33 -20.64 -29.45
C TYR A 9 23.12 -19.16 -29.79
N LEU A 10 23.35 -18.74 -31.03
CA LEU A 10 23.13 -17.38 -31.48
C LEU A 10 21.64 -16.98 -31.37
N CYS A 11 20.73 -17.87 -31.77
CA CYS A 11 19.28 -17.65 -31.63
C CYS A 11 18.83 -17.61 -30.14
N MET A 12 19.39 -18.47 -29.26
CA MET A 12 19.10 -18.38 -27.81
C MET A 12 19.62 -17.10 -27.18
N VAL A 13 20.83 -16.67 -27.54
CA VAL A 13 21.39 -15.40 -27.07
C VAL A 13 20.57 -14.22 -27.58
N LEU A 14 20.15 -14.25 -28.86
CA LEU A 14 19.30 -13.20 -29.44
C LEU A 14 17.89 -13.16 -28.80
N LEU A 15 17.30 -14.32 -28.51
CA LEU A 15 16.04 -14.45 -27.78
C LEU A 15 16.16 -13.99 -26.33
N ALA A 16 17.29 -14.30 -25.68
CA ALA A 16 17.57 -13.82 -24.33
C ALA A 16 17.78 -12.29 -24.29
N THR A 17 18.45 -11.71 -25.30
CA THR A 17 18.63 -10.23 -25.40
C THR A 17 17.33 -9.52 -25.74
N LEU A 18 16.46 -10.11 -26.57
CA LEU A 18 15.12 -9.57 -26.85
C LEU A 18 14.19 -9.64 -25.64
N ALA A 19 14.32 -10.66 -24.80
CA ALA A 19 13.55 -10.76 -23.55
C ALA A 19 13.97 -9.72 -22.49
N VAL A 20 15.21 -9.23 -22.54
CA VAL A 20 15.72 -8.16 -21.64
C VAL A 20 15.32 -6.77 -22.15
N ALA A 21 15.07 -6.59 -23.44
CA ALA A 21 14.65 -5.33 -24.06
C ALA A 21 13.18 -4.96 -23.75
N GLY A 22 12.40 -5.86 -23.13
CA GLY A 22 11.02 -5.63 -22.71
C GLY A 22 10.86 -4.89 -21.36
N CYS A 23 11.94 -4.48 -20.69
CA CYS A 23 11.87 -3.60 -19.53
C CYS A 23 11.50 -2.19 -20.01
N GLY A 24 10.23 -1.81 -19.93
CA GLY A 24 9.77 -0.45 -20.19
C GLY A 24 10.60 0.56 -19.37
N THR A 25 10.81 1.74 -19.92
CA THR A 25 11.44 2.85 -19.17
C THR A 25 10.68 3.09 -17.87
N PRO A 26 11.36 3.20 -16.70
CA PRO A 26 10.69 3.49 -15.45
C PRO A 26 9.84 4.76 -15.59
N ARG A 27 8.61 4.71 -15.07
CA ARG A 27 7.73 5.88 -15.08
C ARG A 27 8.32 7.01 -14.25
N THR A 28 8.13 8.23 -14.74
CA THR A 28 8.59 9.46 -14.10
C THR A 28 7.42 10.39 -13.82
N LEU A 29 7.60 11.39 -12.96
CA LEU A 29 6.60 12.41 -12.69
C LEU A 29 6.78 13.60 -13.64
N GLU A 30 6.41 13.44 -14.88
CA GLU A 30 6.35 14.57 -15.82
C GLU A 30 5.19 15.48 -15.41
N LEU A 31 5.50 16.79 -15.25
CA LEU A 31 4.50 17.77 -14.85
C LEU A 31 3.55 18.04 -16.02
N ALA A 32 2.27 17.82 -15.79
CA ALA A 32 1.22 18.23 -16.71
C ALA A 32 0.84 19.71 -16.47
N ALA A 33 0.26 20.34 -17.50
CA ALA A 33 -0.32 21.66 -17.34
C ALA A 33 -1.44 21.62 -16.28
N SER A 34 -1.43 22.57 -15.36
CA SER A 34 -2.49 22.65 -14.35
C SER A 34 -3.82 23.02 -15.03
N PRO A 35 -4.85 22.17 -14.94
CA PRO A 35 -6.17 22.53 -15.43
C PRO A 35 -6.78 23.63 -14.55
N PRO A 36 -7.82 24.32 -15.01
CA PRO A 36 -8.60 25.22 -14.16
C PRO A 36 -9.11 24.44 -12.92
N ARG A 37 -8.95 25.03 -11.74
CA ARG A 37 -9.25 24.36 -10.45
C ARG A 37 -10.69 23.87 -10.30
N ASP A 38 -11.61 24.43 -11.06
CA ASP A 38 -13.05 24.12 -10.99
C ASP A 38 -13.45 22.93 -11.87
N VAL A 39 -12.53 22.34 -12.62
CA VAL A 39 -12.84 21.33 -13.66
C VAL A 39 -12.45 19.92 -13.20
N LEU A 40 -11.40 19.75 -12.42
CA LEU A 40 -10.90 18.42 -12.02
C LEU A 40 -10.70 18.31 -10.51
N ASN A 41 -10.97 17.12 -9.97
CA ASN A 41 -10.61 16.81 -8.60
C ASN A 41 -9.08 16.77 -8.47
N THR A 42 -8.52 17.58 -7.58
CA THR A 42 -7.09 17.64 -7.30
C THR A 42 -6.82 17.16 -5.89
N LEU A 43 -5.96 16.16 -5.77
CA LEU A 43 -5.52 15.59 -4.51
C LEU A 43 -4.18 16.22 -4.10
N GLU A 44 -4.08 16.64 -2.86
CA GLU A 44 -2.82 17.03 -2.23
C GLU A 44 -2.27 15.85 -1.43
N ILE A 45 -1.09 15.37 -1.77
CA ILE A 45 -0.42 14.26 -1.09
C ILE A 45 0.88 14.76 -0.50
N PHE A 46 1.05 14.57 0.80
CA PHE A 46 2.32 14.81 1.47
C PHE A 46 3.21 13.57 1.37
N VAL A 47 4.50 13.80 1.22
CA VAL A 47 5.50 12.74 1.05
C VAL A 47 6.56 12.86 2.13
N ALA A 48 6.86 11.73 2.77
CA ALA A 48 8.08 11.52 3.54
C ALA A 48 8.88 10.38 2.89
N THR A 49 10.17 10.58 2.65
CA THR A 49 10.95 9.62 1.90
C THR A 49 12.37 9.44 2.42
N THR A 50 12.87 8.20 2.30
CA THR A 50 14.26 7.82 2.49
C THR A 50 15.00 7.58 1.17
N ARG A 51 14.40 7.97 0.05
CA ARG A 51 15.02 7.96 -1.27
C ARG A 51 15.97 9.13 -1.41
N GLU A 52 17.08 8.94 -2.14
CA GLU A 52 17.95 10.03 -2.51
C GLU A 52 17.23 11.00 -3.46
N ALA A 53 17.52 12.27 -3.29
CA ALA A 53 16.97 13.31 -4.15
C ALA A 53 17.60 13.24 -5.55
N ALA A 54 16.78 13.30 -6.57
CA ALA A 54 17.18 13.31 -7.97
C ALA A 54 16.63 14.52 -8.71
N ASP A 55 17.12 14.77 -9.92
CA ASP A 55 16.60 15.81 -10.78
C ASP A 55 15.22 15.44 -11.35
N GLN A 56 14.54 16.43 -11.92
CA GLN A 56 13.32 16.19 -12.67
C GLN A 56 13.64 15.35 -13.92
N PRO A 57 12.75 14.44 -14.30
CA PRO A 57 11.38 14.21 -13.78
C PRO A 57 11.31 13.11 -12.71
N GLN A 58 12.43 12.59 -12.18
CA GLN A 58 12.43 11.54 -11.16
C GLN A 58 12.08 12.09 -9.77
N TYR A 59 12.59 13.26 -9.40
CA TYR A 59 12.52 13.92 -8.10
C TYR A 59 13.16 13.15 -6.95
N PHE A 60 12.94 11.85 -6.87
CA PHE A 60 13.55 10.91 -5.92
C PHE A 60 13.81 9.59 -6.65
N ASP A 61 15.02 9.07 -6.50
CA ASP A 61 15.45 7.84 -7.17
C ASP A 61 15.32 6.58 -6.31
N GLY A 62 15.98 5.50 -6.66
CA GLY A 62 15.98 4.23 -5.93
C GLY A 62 17.09 4.09 -4.90
N GLU A 63 17.93 5.13 -4.66
CA GLU A 63 19.05 5.07 -3.74
C GLU A 63 18.65 5.53 -2.32
N ARG A 64 19.45 5.15 -1.32
CA ARG A 64 19.17 5.39 0.11
C ARG A 64 19.72 6.73 0.56
N ALA A 65 18.88 7.66 0.93
CA ALA A 65 19.27 8.90 1.56
C ALA A 65 19.61 8.70 3.05
N GLN A 66 20.54 9.50 3.56
CA GLN A 66 20.96 9.47 4.97
C GLN A 66 19.99 10.16 5.92
N ARG A 67 18.93 10.81 5.39
CA ARG A 67 17.92 11.56 6.13
C ARG A 67 16.57 11.49 5.45
N LEU A 68 15.51 11.78 6.21
CA LEU A 68 14.19 11.99 5.63
C LEU A 68 14.19 13.25 4.77
N SER A 69 13.60 13.13 3.60
CA SER A 69 13.24 14.24 2.72
C SER A 69 11.71 14.32 2.60
N PHE A 70 11.20 15.50 2.29
CA PHE A 70 9.77 15.74 2.23
C PHE A 70 9.39 16.43 0.92
N ALA A 71 8.16 16.17 0.48
CA ALA A 71 7.56 16.86 -0.66
C ALA A 71 6.05 16.96 -0.49
N LYS A 72 5.45 17.82 -1.30
CA LYS A 72 4.01 17.90 -1.53
C LYS A 72 3.74 17.73 -3.02
N LEU A 73 2.79 16.87 -3.34
CA LEU A 73 2.32 16.61 -4.70
C LEU A 73 0.90 17.15 -4.87
N GLU A 74 0.62 17.75 -6.02
CA GLU A 74 -0.74 17.99 -6.50
C GLU A 74 -0.99 17.05 -7.68
N ILE A 75 -1.99 16.17 -7.55
CA ILE A 75 -2.33 15.15 -8.54
C ILE A 75 -3.80 15.30 -8.92
N THR A 76 -4.07 15.49 -10.20
CA THR A 76 -5.43 15.56 -10.73
C THR A 76 -5.95 14.17 -11.07
N VAL A 77 -7.25 13.97 -10.84
CA VAL A 77 -7.98 12.76 -11.18
C VAL A 77 -8.84 13.04 -12.42
N PRO A 78 -8.76 12.23 -13.47
CA PRO A 78 -9.56 12.46 -14.67
C PRO A 78 -11.06 12.29 -14.40
N LEU A 79 -11.91 13.06 -15.08
CA LEU A 79 -13.37 12.97 -14.90
C LEU A 79 -13.94 11.60 -15.32
N SER A 80 -13.26 10.90 -16.21
CA SER A 80 -13.62 9.56 -16.67
C SER A 80 -13.18 8.44 -15.75
N HIS A 81 -12.52 8.77 -14.61
CA HIS A 81 -11.96 7.80 -13.68
C HIS A 81 -12.99 6.78 -13.22
N LYS A 82 -12.56 5.52 -13.17
CA LYS A 82 -13.35 4.40 -12.65
C LYS A 82 -12.63 3.78 -11.46
N ALA A 83 -13.33 3.62 -10.36
CA ALA A 83 -12.75 3.01 -9.16
C ALA A 83 -12.06 1.67 -9.47
N GLY A 84 -10.89 1.46 -8.89
CA GLY A 84 -10.02 0.30 -9.15
C GLY A 84 -9.12 0.46 -10.37
N SER A 85 -9.35 1.44 -11.22
CA SER A 85 -8.49 1.72 -12.37
C SER A 85 -7.40 2.73 -12.00
N LEU A 86 -6.33 2.73 -12.78
CA LEU A 86 -5.28 3.74 -12.70
C LEU A 86 -4.96 4.18 -14.12
N GLU A 87 -5.66 5.19 -14.58
CA GLU A 87 -5.56 5.72 -15.92
C GLU A 87 -4.25 6.50 -16.04
N LEU A 88 -3.29 5.90 -16.73
CA LEU A 88 -1.97 6.47 -17.01
C LEU A 88 -1.65 6.27 -18.50
N PRO A 89 -0.89 7.19 -19.12
CA PRO A 89 -0.49 7.00 -20.51
C PRO A 89 0.49 5.84 -20.64
N ASP A 90 0.45 5.15 -21.77
CA ASP A 90 1.44 4.11 -22.11
C ASP A 90 2.84 4.72 -22.28
N ARG A 91 2.92 5.92 -22.79
CA ARG A 91 4.16 6.70 -23.01
C ARG A 91 3.87 8.20 -22.97
N GLY A 92 4.90 8.97 -22.58
CA GLY A 92 4.84 10.44 -22.60
C GLY A 92 4.11 11.04 -21.41
N PRO A 93 3.87 12.36 -21.43
CA PRO A 93 3.25 13.09 -20.34
C PRO A 93 1.77 12.72 -20.16
N SER A 94 1.30 12.78 -18.94
CA SER A 94 -0.12 12.58 -18.60
C SER A 94 -0.98 13.74 -19.11
N ASP A 95 -2.11 13.42 -19.74
CA ASP A 95 -3.18 14.37 -20.02
C ASP A 95 -4.15 14.40 -18.83
N PRO A 96 -4.28 15.51 -18.10
CA PRO A 96 -5.18 15.60 -16.96
C PRO A 96 -6.66 15.30 -17.25
N ALA A 97 -7.09 15.41 -18.49
CA ALA A 97 -8.46 15.10 -18.88
C ALA A 97 -8.73 13.58 -18.94
N GLN A 98 -7.68 12.78 -19.18
CA GLN A 98 -7.79 11.34 -19.42
C GLN A 98 -7.02 10.48 -18.40
N HIS A 99 -6.01 11.07 -17.74
CA HIS A 99 -5.07 10.36 -16.89
C HIS A 99 -4.94 11.03 -15.52
N PHE A 100 -4.55 10.23 -14.51
CA PHE A 100 -3.96 10.83 -13.33
C PHE A 100 -2.72 11.62 -13.75
N ALA A 101 -2.64 12.88 -13.35
CA ALA A 101 -1.55 13.74 -13.76
C ALA A 101 -1.00 14.54 -12.60
N VAL A 102 0.32 14.53 -12.43
CA VAL A 102 0.99 15.40 -11.46
C VAL A 102 1.09 16.80 -12.04
N THR A 103 0.49 17.77 -11.38
CA THR A 103 0.52 19.17 -11.80
C THR A 103 1.54 19.99 -11.02
N LYS A 104 1.94 19.49 -9.84
CA LYS A 104 2.96 20.15 -9.03
C LYS A 104 3.72 19.15 -8.16
N VAL A 105 5.03 19.35 -8.07
CA VAL A 105 5.91 18.72 -7.09
C VAL A 105 6.67 19.81 -6.38
N GLN A 106 6.54 19.89 -5.08
CA GLN A 106 7.23 20.86 -4.24
C GLN A 106 8.03 20.11 -3.17
N ARG A 107 9.36 20.15 -3.25
CA ARG A 107 10.22 19.69 -2.16
C ARG A 107 10.11 20.66 -0.98
N LEU A 108 10.05 20.13 0.22
CA LEU A 108 9.88 20.89 1.44
C LEU A 108 10.90 20.46 2.49
N ASP A 109 11.33 21.39 3.31
CA ASP A 109 12.02 21.09 4.55
C ASP A 109 11.03 20.67 5.65
N LEU A 110 11.54 20.13 6.76
CA LEU A 110 10.72 19.60 7.84
C LEU A 110 9.74 20.67 8.40
N ALA A 111 10.22 21.87 8.72
CA ALA A 111 9.35 22.88 9.33
C ALA A 111 8.22 23.33 8.39
N PRO A 112 8.45 23.66 7.10
CA PRO A 112 7.40 23.92 6.13
C PRO A 112 6.38 22.78 5.98
N VAL A 113 6.81 21.52 5.83
CA VAL A 113 5.87 20.41 5.66
C VAL A 113 5.00 20.22 6.89
N VAL A 114 5.56 20.32 8.10
CA VAL A 114 4.81 20.27 9.35
C VAL A 114 3.75 21.39 9.41
N ALA A 115 4.11 22.61 9.05
CA ALA A 115 3.20 23.73 9.04
C ALA A 115 2.06 23.55 8.02
N GLU A 116 2.36 23.02 6.83
CA GLU A 116 1.34 22.78 5.82
C GLU A 116 0.37 21.65 6.22
N VAL A 117 0.88 20.51 6.72
CA VAL A 117 0.04 19.42 7.19
C VAL A 117 -0.86 19.86 8.35
N LYS A 118 -0.34 20.62 9.32
CA LYS A 118 -1.15 21.20 10.41
C LYS A 118 -2.28 22.07 9.87
N ARG A 119 -1.98 22.92 8.91
CA ARG A 119 -2.98 23.80 8.27
C ARG A 119 -4.06 22.99 7.59
N GLU A 120 -3.67 21.92 6.87
CA GLU A 120 -4.61 21.04 6.20
C GLU A 120 -5.50 20.26 7.18
N LEU A 121 -4.95 19.77 8.29
CA LEU A 121 -5.74 19.15 9.35
C LEU A 121 -6.72 20.14 9.99
N GLN A 122 -6.28 21.38 10.27
CA GLN A 122 -7.12 22.41 10.91
C GLN A 122 -8.27 22.88 10.01
N ARG A 123 -8.08 22.91 8.69
CA ARG A 123 -9.12 23.29 7.72
C ARG A 123 -10.25 22.26 7.62
N ARG A 124 -10.00 21.01 8.04
CA ARG A 124 -10.98 19.93 7.98
C ARG A 124 -11.88 19.93 9.21
N PRO A 125 -13.14 19.45 9.07
CA PRO A 125 -13.98 19.12 10.21
C PRO A 125 -13.26 18.13 11.16
N ALA A 126 -13.57 18.17 12.44
CA ALA A 126 -12.91 17.31 13.45
C ALA A 126 -12.93 15.82 13.08
N SER A 127 -14.04 15.34 12.52
CA SER A 127 -14.21 13.96 12.04
C SER A 127 -13.38 13.60 10.81
N GLN A 128 -12.66 14.54 10.20
CA GLN A 128 -11.81 14.33 9.02
C GLN A 128 -10.35 14.73 9.28
N ARG A 129 -9.97 14.95 10.55
CA ARG A 129 -8.60 15.29 10.94
C ARG A 129 -7.71 14.08 11.14
N ASP A 130 -7.96 13.03 10.39
CA ASP A 130 -7.17 11.80 10.41
C ASP A 130 -6.06 11.87 9.36
N VAL A 131 -5.02 11.06 9.57
CA VAL A 131 -3.92 10.89 8.63
C VAL A 131 -3.91 9.45 8.14
N LEU A 132 -3.93 9.25 6.81
CA LEU A 132 -3.67 7.95 6.19
C LEU A 132 -2.24 7.92 5.68
N VAL A 133 -1.45 6.99 6.20
CA VAL A 133 -0.08 6.74 5.73
C VAL A 133 -0.08 5.52 4.82
N PHE A 134 0.37 5.68 3.58
CA PHE A 134 0.56 4.58 2.65
C PHE A 134 2.04 4.21 2.52
N VAL A 135 2.34 2.90 2.58
CA VAL A 135 3.68 2.34 2.41
C VAL A 135 3.65 1.37 1.24
N HIS A 136 4.32 1.71 0.15
CA HIS A 136 4.31 0.94 -1.09
C HIS A 136 5.10 -0.37 -0.99
N GLY A 137 4.94 -1.24 -1.98
CA GLY A 137 5.58 -2.54 -2.09
C GLY A 137 6.93 -2.53 -2.81
N TYR A 138 7.43 -3.73 -3.06
CA TYR A 138 8.57 -4.04 -3.90
C TYR A 138 8.33 -3.63 -5.36
N ASN A 139 9.42 -3.42 -6.10
CA ASN A 139 9.40 -3.08 -7.52
C ASN A 139 8.55 -1.83 -7.82
N THR A 140 8.64 -0.83 -6.95
CA THR A 140 7.84 0.38 -7.04
C THR A 140 8.75 1.60 -7.01
N ASN A 141 8.82 2.37 -8.10
CA ASN A 141 9.52 3.64 -8.13
C ASN A 141 8.68 4.76 -7.48
N PHE A 142 9.22 5.97 -7.41
CA PHE A 142 8.55 7.10 -6.77
C PHE A 142 7.24 7.48 -7.47
N ALA A 143 7.24 7.52 -8.79
CA ALA A 143 6.06 7.89 -9.59
C ALA A 143 4.93 6.86 -9.43
N ASP A 144 5.26 5.56 -9.50
CA ASP A 144 4.27 4.50 -9.34
C ASP A 144 3.65 4.52 -7.95
N ALA A 145 4.45 4.78 -6.90
CA ALA A 145 3.96 4.93 -5.53
C ALA A 145 2.99 6.11 -5.39
N ALA A 146 3.32 7.26 -5.98
CA ALA A 146 2.52 8.48 -5.93
C ALA A 146 1.17 8.30 -6.63
N TYR A 147 1.17 7.79 -7.85
CA TYR A 147 -0.05 7.57 -8.61
C TYR A 147 -0.95 6.50 -7.97
N ARG A 148 -0.37 5.38 -7.52
CA ARG A 148 -1.15 4.34 -6.83
C ARG A 148 -1.80 4.88 -5.55
N PHE A 149 -1.10 5.69 -4.78
CA PHE A 149 -1.68 6.26 -3.58
C PHE A 149 -2.76 7.30 -3.89
N ALA A 150 -2.58 8.12 -4.93
CA ALA A 150 -3.63 9.04 -5.39
C ALA A 150 -4.92 8.28 -5.74
N GLN A 151 -4.81 7.19 -6.50
CA GLN A 151 -5.95 6.33 -6.83
C GLN A 151 -6.62 5.76 -5.57
N ILE A 152 -5.86 5.23 -4.61
CA ILE A 152 -6.41 4.70 -3.35
C ILE A 152 -7.16 5.78 -2.57
N VAL A 153 -6.60 6.99 -2.46
CA VAL A 153 -7.24 8.12 -1.77
C VAL A 153 -8.55 8.49 -2.44
N GLN A 154 -8.55 8.57 -3.76
CA GLN A 154 -9.76 8.87 -4.55
C GLN A 154 -10.83 7.80 -4.35
N ASP A 155 -10.50 6.55 -4.55
CA ASP A 155 -11.44 5.44 -4.60
C ASP A 155 -12.00 5.05 -3.23
N SER A 156 -11.18 5.17 -2.19
CA SER A 156 -11.62 4.95 -0.80
C SER A 156 -12.52 6.07 -0.29
N GLY A 157 -12.50 7.23 -0.95
CA GLY A 157 -13.21 8.43 -0.49
C GLY A 157 -12.65 8.96 0.84
N PHE A 158 -11.36 8.71 1.12
CA PHE A 158 -10.69 9.24 2.31
C PHE A 158 -10.68 10.78 2.30
N ARG A 159 -11.07 11.39 3.41
CA ARG A 159 -11.23 12.85 3.53
C ARG A 159 -10.18 13.51 4.44
N GLY A 160 -9.37 12.72 5.11
CA GLY A 160 -8.26 13.21 5.95
C GLY A 160 -7.06 13.67 5.13
N VAL A 161 -5.90 13.71 5.76
CA VAL A 161 -4.63 14.11 5.12
C VAL A 161 -3.86 12.87 4.66
N PRO A 162 -3.65 12.68 3.36
CA PRO A 162 -2.88 11.56 2.83
C PRO A 162 -1.38 11.83 2.92
N VAL A 163 -0.64 10.86 3.46
CA VAL A 163 0.82 10.89 3.58
C VAL A 163 1.40 9.64 2.92
N LEU A 164 2.23 9.81 1.90
CA LEU A 164 2.99 8.74 1.28
C LEU A 164 4.32 8.59 2.01
N PHE A 165 4.56 7.44 2.65
CA PHE A 165 5.90 7.05 3.03
C PHE A 165 6.53 6.21 1.93
N THR A 166 7.55 6.75 1.25
CA THR A 166 8.22 6.05 0.15
C THR A 166 9.67 5.73 0.49
N TRP A 167 10.01 4.45 0.38
CA TRP A 167 11.32 3.89 0.67
C TRP A 167 12.06 3.53 -0.63
N PRO A 168 13.41 3.41 -0.65
CA PRO A 168 14.20 3.26 -1.88
C PRO A 168 14.07 1.87 -2.50
N SER A 169 12.98 1.62 -3.20
CA SER A 169 12.82 0.52 -4.14
C SER A 169 13.25 0.99 -5.54
N ARG A 170 14.04 0.18 -6.23
CA ARG A 170 14.61 0.54 -7.55
C ARG A 170 13.63 0.33 -8.71
N GLY A 171 12.40 -0.14 -8.46
CA GLY A 171 11.42 -0.36 -9.51
C GLY A 171 11.88 -1.40 -10.55
N SER A 172 12.54 -2.47 -10.10
CA SER A 172 13.06 -3.53 -10.96
C SER A 172 12.97 -4.89 -10.28
N LEU A 173 12.42 -5.88 -11.01
CA LEU A 173 12.24 -7.25 -10.52
C LEU A 173 13.54 -7.93 -10.09
N LEU A 174 14.68 -7.56 -10.66
CA LEU A 174 15.97 -8.15 -10.32
C LEU A 174 16.57 -7.55 -9.05
N GLN A 175 16.00 -6.49 -8.52
CA GLN A 175 16.52 -5.77 -7.35
C GLN A 175 15.85 -6.18 -6.03
N TYR A 176 15.18 -7.34 -5.98
CA TYR A 176 14.50 -7.83 -4.79
C TYR A 176 15.39 -7.83 -3.53
N PRO A 177 16.67 -8.34 -3.56
CA PRO A 177 17.54 -8.29 -2.38
C PRO A 177 17.86 -6.86 -1.94
N TYR A 178 18.15 -5.95 -2.88
CA TYR A 178 18.39 -4.55 -2.57
C TYR A 178 17.18 -3.88 -1.96
N ASP A 179 16.00 -4.09 -2.55
CA ASP A 179 14.74 -3.52 -2.07
C ASP A 179 14.42 -4.00 -0.66
N ARG A 180 14.64 -5.28 -0.36
CA ARG A 180 14.44 -5.84 0.97
C ARG A 180 15.33 -5.17 2.02
N GLU A 181 16.63 -5.03 1.74
CA GLU A 181 17.56 -4.32 2.63
C GLU A 181 17.19 -2.83 2.77
N SER A 182 16.66 -2.21 1.72
CA SER A 182 16.22 -0.81 1.73
C SER A 182 14.95 -0.63 2.58
N ALA A 183 14.05 -1.61 2.59
CA ALA A 183 12.90 -1.62 3.49
C ALA A 183 13.36 -1.67 4.96
N PHE A 184 14.29 -2.56 5.31
CA PHE A 184 14.86 -2.60 6.66
C PHE A 184 15.60 -1.32 7.03
N TYR A 185 16.40 -0.77 6.11
CA TYR A 185 17.08 0.52 6.31
C TYR A 185 16.11 1.64 6.65
N SER A 186 14.94 1.65 6.03
CA SER A 186 13.93 2.70 6.17
C SER A 186 13.10 2.60 7.46
N ARG A 187 13.21 1.52 8.22
CA ARG A 187 12.41 1.21 9.42
C ARG A 187 12.47 2.32 10.48
N ASP A 188 13.68 2.74 10.87
CA ASP A 188 13.88 3.74 11.91
C ASP A 188 13.42 5.14 11.47
N PHE A 189 13.52 5.41 10.18
CA PHE A 189 12.99 6.64 9.59
C PHE A 189 11.46 6.64 9.57
N PHE A 190 10.84 5.50 9.29
CA PHE A 190 9.39 5.36 9.31
C PHE A 190 8.84 5.49 10.74
N GLU A 191 9.48 4.90 11.73
CA GLU A 191 9.11 5.09 13.14
C GLU A 191 9.18 6.57 13.53
N ARG A 192 10.27 7.28 13.19
CA ARG A 192 10.39 8.72 13.45
C ARG A 192 9.32 9.53 12.75
N ASN A 193 8.99 9.17 11.52
CA ASN A 193 7.91 9.84 10.78
C ASN A 193 6.54 9.65 11.46
N LEU A 194 6.20 8.43 11.88
CA LEU A 194 4.94 8.17 12.61
C LEU A 194 4.89 8.89 13.96
N ARG A 195 6.01 8.95 14.70
CA ARG A 195 6.11 9.72 15.96
C ARG A 195 5.92 11.21 15.72
N ALA A 196 6.54 11.78 14.70
CA ALA A 196 6.36 13.18 14.33
C ALA A 196 4.91 13.48 13.94
N ILE A 197 4.28 12.62 13.14
CA ILE A 197 2.87 12.74 12.80
C ILE A 197 2.01 12.75 14.09
N ALA A 198 2.23 11.79 14.98
CA ALA A 198 1.42 11.66 16.20
C ALA A 198 1.60 12.84 17.17
N SER A 199 2.84 13.29 17.41
CA SER A 199 3.16 14.29 18.41
C SER A 199 3.07 15.72 17.91
N GLU A 200 3.53 15.98 16.69
CA GLU A 200 3.67 17.35 16.18
C GLU A 200 2.46 17.82 15.38
N LEU A 201 1.84 16.93 14.58
CA LEU A 201 0.76 17.35 13.68
C LEU A 201 -0.61 17.37 14.37
N GLY A 202 -0.80 16.62 15.45
CA GLY A 202 -2.05 16.57 16.22
C GLY A 202 -3.25 15.98 15.47
N PRO A 203 -3.10 14.92 14.66
CA PRO A 203 -4.24 14.25 14.04
C PRO A 203 -5.15 13.64 15.11
N THR A 204 -6.40 13.40 14.76
CA THR A 204 -7.30 12.62 15.61
C THR A 204 -6.87 11.18 15.64
N LYS A 205 -6.62 10.59 14.47
CA LYS A 205 -6.13 9.20 14.31
C LYS A 205 -5.12 9.12 13.18
N ILE A 206 -4.33 8.05 13.23
CA ILE A 206 -3.39 7.65 12.18
C ILE A 206 -3.79 6.25 11.73
N ASP A 207 -3.98 6.08 10.44
CA ASP A 207 -4.15 4.78 9.80
C ASP A 207 -2.95 4.49 8.91
N VAL A 208 -2.53 3.24 8.87
CA VAL A 208 -1.45 2.78 8.00
C VAL A 208 -1.98 1.73 7.03
N LEU A 209 -1.80 1.95 5.75
CA LEU A 209 -2.01 0.96 4.70
C LEU A 209 -0.67 0.62 4.08
N ALA A 210 -0.23 -0.62 4.25
CA ALA A 210 1.03 -1.10 3.71
C ALA A 210 0.80 -2.21 2.69
N HIS A 211 1.60 -2.24 1.62
CA HIS A 211 1.48 -3.21 0.55
C HIS A 211 2.76 -4.03 0.38
N SER A 212 2.60 -5.35 0.18
CA SER A 212 3.68 -6.27 -0.19
C SER A 212 4.89 -6.17 0.76
N MET A 213 6.09 -5.89 0.27
CA MET A 213 7.31 -5.67 1.08
C MET A 213 7.20 -4.48 2.03
N GLY A 214 6.35 -3.49 1.74
CA GLY A 214 6.04 -2.39 2.66
C GLY A 214 5.37 -2.86 3.95
N THR A 215 4.73 -4.03 3.95
CA THR A 215 4.17 -4.64 5.16
C THR A 215 5.26 -5.13 6.11
N MET A 216 6.36 -5.68 5.57
CA MET A 216 7.53 -6.07 6.36
C MET A 216 8.16 -4.85 7.04
N LEU A 217 8.36 -3.76 6.29
CA LEU A 217 8.83 -2.49 6.83
C LEU A 217 7.92 -1.99 7.96
N THR A 218 6.60 -2.00 7.74
CA THR A 218 5.60 -1.54 8.72
C THR A 218 5.61 -2.40 9.97
N LEU A 219 5.60 -3.73 9.84
CA LEU A 219 5.61 -4.65 10.97
C LEU A 219 6.88 -4.53 11.81
N GLU A 220 8.05 -4.42 11.19
CA GLU A 220 9.30 -4.19 11.92
C GLU A 220 9.33 -2.83 12.64
N THR A 221 8.77 -1.78 12.01
CA THR A 221 8.59 -0.47 12.64
C THR A 221 7.71 -0.55 13.88
N LEU A 222 6.55 -1.20 13.77
CA LEU A 222 5.61 -1.35 14.88
C LEU A 222 6.17 -2.23 15.99
N ARG A 223 6.84 -3.32 15.65
CA ARG A 223 7.53 -4.19 16.59
C ARG A 223 8.57 -3.41 17.39
N GLN A 224 9.41 -2.64 16.71
CA GLN A 224 10.42 -1.82 17.35
C GLN A 224 9.82 -0.75 18.27
N ALA A 225 8.78 -0.05 17.81
CA ALA A 225 8.06 0.93 18.62
C ALA A 225 7.42 0.29 19.87
N SER A 226 6.85 -0.93 19.74
CA SER A 226 6.27 -1.68 20.86
C SER A 226 7.32 -2.10 21.89
N ILE A 227 8.47 -2.59 21.44
CA ILE A 227 9.61 -2.93 22.34
C ILE A 227 10.10 -1.69 23.10
N ARG A 228 10.06 -0.51 22.47
CA ARG A 228 10.39 0.78 23.13
C ARG A 228 9.28 1.32 24.02
N GLY A 229 8.15 0.60 24.16
CA GLY A 229 7.06 0.96 25.06
C GLY A 229 5.98 1.88 24.50
N ASP A 230 6.03 2.24 23.19
CA ASP A 230 5.01 3.10 22.57
C ASP A 230 4.65 2.62 21.14
N GLY A 231 4.12 1.41 21.04
CA GLY A 231 3.59 0.86 19.79
C GLY A 231 2.26 1.46 19.33
N SER A 232 1.65 2.31 20.16
CA SER A 232 0.41 3.01 19.84
C SER A 232 0.60 4.43 19.34
N PHE A 233 1.84 4.94 19.36
CA PHE A 233 2.19 6.30 19.01
C PHE A 233 1.31 7.32 19.78
N GLY A 234 1.35 7.24 21.10
CA GLY A 234 0.55 8.09 21.97
C GLY A 234 -0.96 7.83 21.88
N GLY A 235 -1.39 6.62 21.53
CA GLY A 235 -2.79 6.25 21.34
C GLY A 235 -3.40 6.77 20.02
N LYS A 236 -2.59 7.32 19.12
CA LYS A 236 -3.06 7.89 17.83
C LYS A 236 -3.18 6.85 16.73
N LEU A 237 -2.37 5.79 16.73
CA LEU A 237 -2.44 4.76 15.71
C LEU A 237 -3.74 3.96 15.87
N ARG A 238 -4.67 4.06 14.89
CA ARG A 238 -5.98 3.39 14.89
C ARG A 238 -5.90 2.05 14.19
N ASP A 239 -5.74 2.06 12.88
CA ASP A 239 -5.73 0.86 12.05
C ASP A 239 -4.39 0.63 11.35
N VAL A 240 -4.05 -0.65 11.23
CA VAL A 240 -2.92 -1.13 10.43
C VAL A 240 -3.47 -2.16 9.44
N MET A 241 -3.49 -1.79 8.18
CA MET A 241 -3.98 -2.62 7.09
C MET A 241 -2.79 -3.11 6.26
N LEU A 242 -2.66 -4.41 6.15
CA LEU A 242 -1.54 -5.09 5.49
C LEU A 242 -2.07 -5.80 4.24
N ALA A 243 -1.80 -5.25 3.07
CA ALA A 243 -2.27 -5.77 1.79
C ALA A 243 -1.21 -6.67 1.14
N ALA A 244 -1.58 -7.91 0.83
CA ALA A 244 -0.72 -8.92 0.20
C ALA A 244 0.68 -9.03 0.87
N PRO A 245 0.77 -9.30 2.20
CA PRO A 245 2.04 -9.23 2.92
C PRO A 245 3.11 -10.17 2.37
N ASP A 246 4.22 -9.59 1.92
CA ASP A 246 5.43 -10.34 1.55
C ASP A 246 6.30 -10.60 2.80
N VAL A 247 5.74 -11.33 3.74
CA VAL A 247 6.35 -11.68 5.02
C VAL A 247 6.22 -13.17 5.24
N ASP A 248 7.28 -13.80 5.72
CA ASP A 248 7.27 -15.20 6.16
C ASP A 248 6.29 -15.37 7.32
N LEU A 249 5.49 -16.45 7.31
CA LEU A 249 4.43 -16.67 8.29
C LEU A 249 4.96 -16.82 9.72
N ASP A 250 6.12 -17.45 9.91
CA ASP A 250 6.71 -17.62 11.24
C ASP A 250 7.30 -16.31 11.77
N VAL A 251 7.88 -15.51 10.87
CA VAL A 251 8.32 -14.14 11.18
C VAL A 251 7.13 -13.28 11.59
N PHE A 252 6.04 -13.32 10.83
CA PHE A 252 4.81 -12.58 11.11
C PHE A 252 4.24 -12.91 12.49
N ARG A 253 4.13 -14.21 12.82
CA ARG A 253 3.70 -14.65 14.16
C ARG A 253 4.58 -14.06 15.27
N THR A 254 5.90 -14.04 15.04
CA THR A 254 6.86 -13.50 16.01
C THR A 254 6.70 -11.99 16.18
N GLN A 255 6.48 -11.27 15.08
CA GLN A 255 6.23 -9.82 15.09
C GLN A 255 4.94 -9.48 15.84
N LEU A 256 3.84 -10.19 15.57
CA LEU A 256 2.55 -9.95 16.24
C LEU A 256 2.60 -10.12 17.75
N ARG A 257 3.38 -11.08 18.27
CA ARG A 257 3.55 -11.28 19.73
C ARG A 257 4.10 -10.05 20.43
N GLU A 258 4.95 -9.29 19.75
CA GLU A 258 5.54 -8.05 20.30
C GLU A 258 4.66 -6.82 20.03
N ILE A 259 4.03 -6.76 18.86
CA ILE A 259 3.19 -5.63 18.43
C ILE A 259 1.95 -5.50 19.34
N LYS A 260 1.36 -6.62 19.76
CA LYS A 260 0.24 -6.71 20.73
C LYS A 260 -0.95 -5.78 20.40
N ARG A 261 -1.21 -5.60 19.12
CA ARG A 261 -2.34 -4.81 18.64
C ARG A 261 -2.98 -5.47 17.43
N PRO A 262 -4.28 -5.21 17.22
CA PRO A 262 -4.97 -5.72 16.05
C PRO A 262 -4.38 -5.17 14.75
N VAL A 263 -4.32 -6.04 13.72
CA VAL A 263 -3.97 -5.69 12.35
C VAL A 263 -4.97 -6.35 11.39
N THR A 264 -5.29 -5.67 10.29
CA THR A 264 -6.10 -6.27 9.22
C THR A 264 -5.20 -6.73 8.10
N VAL A 265 -5.37 -7.97 7.64
CA VAL A 265 -4.50 -8.62 6.65
C VAL A 265 -5.35 -9.03 5.45
N PHE A 266 -5.05 -8.49 4.29
CA PHE A 266 -5.67 -8.89 3.03
C PHE A 266 -4.77 -9.93 2.36
N VAL A 267 -5.31 -11.12 2.11
CA VAL A 267 -4.61 -12.26 1.52
C VAL A 267 -5.24 -12.70 0.21
N SER A 268 -4.50 -13.41 -0.64
CA SER A 268 -5.02 -13.97 -1.88
C SER A 268 -4.19 -15.17 -2.31
N ALA A 269 -4.80 -16.36 -2.37
CA ALA A 269 -4.11 -17.61 -2.75
C ALA A 269 -3.60 -17.61 -4.20
N ASP A 270 -4.17 -16.78 -5.06
CA ASP A 270 -3.82 -16.66 -6.47
C ASP A 270 -2.85 -15.48 -6.76
N ASP A 271 -2.18 -14.97 -5.73
CA ASP A 271 -1.15 -13.92 -5.84
C ASP A 271 0.16 -14.47 -6.43
N ARG A 272 0.39 -14.17 -7.71
CA ARG A 272 1.56 -14.66 -8.45
C ARG A 272 2.86 -13.95 -8.10
N ALA A 273 2.79 -12.72 -7.60
CA ALA A 273 3.99 -11.98 -7.20
C ALA A 273 4.59 -12.56 -5.91
N LEU A 274 3.76 -13.01 -4.99
CA LEU A 274 4.21 -13.69 -3.78
C LEU A 274 4.81 -15.07 -4.06
N ASP A 275 4.37 -15.78 -5.10
CA ASP A 275 5.02 -17.00 -5.56
C ASP A 275 6.46 -16.74 -6.02
N PHE A 276 6.71 -15.61 -6.66
CA PHE A 276 8.06 -15.20 -7.03
C PHE A 276 8.91 -14.92 -5.78
N SER A 277 8.43 -14.11 -4.84
CA SER A 277 9.17 -13.77 -3.63
C SER A 277 9.47 -15.02 -2.77
N ARG A 278 8.53 -15.96 -2.69
CA ARG A 278 8.68 -17.22 -1.98
C ARG A 278 9.91 -18.01 -2.46
N ARG A 279 10.12 -18.11 -3.77
CA ARG A 279 11.27 -18.81 -4.38
C ARG A 279 12.61 -18.19 -3.99
N PHE A 280 12.68 -16.87 -3.87
CA PHE A 280 13.89 -16.17 -3.44
C PHE A 280 14.13 -16.20 -1.93
N ALA A 281 13.10 -16.48 -1.16
CA ALA A 281 13.14 -16.45 0.30
C ALA A 281 13.08 -17.84 0.96
N GLY A 282 13.61 -18.85 0.30
CA GLY A 282 13.74 -20.19 0.88
C GLY A 282 12.45 -21.02 0.90
N ASP A 283 11.55 -20.77 -0.02
CA ASP A 283 10.28 -21.51 -0.24
C ASP A 283 9.34 -21.58 0.97
N LYS A 284 9.37 -20.52 1.80
CA LYS A 284 8.50 -20.36 2.97
C LYS A 284 7.19 -19.69 2.62
N THR A 285 6.10 -20.11 3.27
CA THR A 285 4.76 -19.54 3.09
C THR A 285 4.76 -18.05 3.37
N ARG A 286 4.26 -17.27 2.42
CA ARG A 286 4.01 -15.85 2.57
C ARG A 286 2.62 -15.61 3.14
N VAL A 287 2.51 -14.72 4.12
CA VAL A 287 1.23 -14.40 4.75
C VAL A 287 0.19 -13.97 3.72
N GLY A 288 0.59 -13.14 2.75
CA GLY A 288 -0.32 -12.66 1.71
C GLY A 288 -0.84 -13.73 0.75
N ALA A 289 -0.20 -14.91 0.70
CA ALA A 289 -0.61 -16.05 -0.14
C ALA A 289 -1.50 -17.06 0.61
N LEU A 290 -1.91 -16.78 1.85
CA LEU A 290 -2.87 -17.59 2.59
C LEU A 290 -4.26 -17.52 1.93
N SER A 291 -5.06 -18.55 2.17
CA SER A 291 -6.45 -18.64 1.73
C SER A 291 -7.34 -19.13 2.88
N ALA A 292 -8.64 -18.98 2.73
CA ALA A 292 -9.62 -19.52 3.69
C ALA A 292 -9.48 -21.02 3.94
N LYS A 293 -8.74 -21.77 3.08
CA LYS A 293 -8.46 -23.21 3.25
C LYS A 293 -7.36 -23.47 4.26
N ASP A 294 -6.49 -22.50 4.51
CA ASP A 294 -5.35 -22.60 5.45
C ASP A 294 -5.81 -22.30 6.89
N THR A 295 -6.82 -23.03 7.35
CA THR A 295 -7.53 -22.71 8.61
C THR A 295 -6.63 -22.71 9.84
N ALA A 296 -5.68 -23.64 9.95
CA ALA A 296 -4.76 -23.72 11.09
C ALA A 296 -3.81 -22.51 11.14
N GLU A 297 -3.29 -22.10 9.98
CA GLU A 297 -2.43 -20.94 9.82
C GLU A 297 -3.18 -19.64 10.17
N ILE A 298 -4.40 -19.49 9.61
CA ILE A 298 -5.26 -18.34 9.88
C ILE A 298 -5.59 -18.26 11.37
N GLU A 299 -6.09 -19.34 11.98
CA GLU A 299 -6.36 -19.35 13.42
C GLU A 299 -5.13 -18.97 14.26
N SER A 300 -3.94 -19.42 13.84
CA SER A 300 -2.70 -19.12 14.56
C SER A 300 -2.35 -17.62 14.57
N VAL A 301 -2.64 -16.89 13.49
CA VAL A 301 -2.39 -15.44 13.41
C VAL A 301 -3.55 -14.64 14.01
N GLU A 302 -4.79 -15.12 13.93
CA GLU A 302 -5.96 -14.51 14.55
C GLU A 302 -5.87 -14.50 16.07
N LYS A 303 -5.39 -15.58 16.67
CA LYS A 303 -5.09 -15.66 18.11
C LYS A 303 -4.06 -14.62 18.57
N LEU A 304 -3.27 -14.07 17.65
CA LEU A 304 -2.28 -13.02 17.89
C LEU A 304 -2.80 -11.61 17.52
N GLY A 305 -4.09 -11.49 17.16
CA GLY A 305 -4.74 -10.22 16.86
C GLY A 305 -4.79 -9.84 15.37
N ALA A 306 -4.40 -10.72 14.45
CA ALA A 306 -4.65 -10.49 13.04
C ALA A 306 -6.13 -10.75 12.71
N ARG A 307 -6.69 -9.92 11.82
CA ARG A 307 -7.96 -10.18 11.16
C ARG A 307 -7.68 -10.45 9.69
N VAL A 308 -7.95 -11.65 9.22
CA VAL A 308 -7.66 -12.07 7.84
C VAL A 308 -8.89 -11.86 6.96
N ILE A 309 -8.67 -11.25 5.80
CA ILE A 309 -9.68 -11.03 4.75
C ILE A 309 -9.14 -11.67 3.48
N ASP A 310 -9.79 -12.75 3.03
CA ASP A 310 -9.41 -13.48 1.83
C ASP A 310 -10.02 -12.83 0.58
N LEU A 311 -9.16 -12.44 -0.35
CA LEU A 311 -9.49 -11.83 -1.63
C LEU A 311 -9.35 -12.79 -2.81
N SER A 312 -9.18 -14.09 -2.58
CA SER A 312 -8.93 -15.07 -3.65
C SER A 312 -10.02 -15.06 -4.71
N GLU A 313 -11.29 -14.97 -4.29
CA GLU A 313 -12.44 -14.94 -5.17
C GLU A 313 -12.73 -13.54 -5.80
N VAL A 314 -11.96 -12.52 -5.39
CA VAL A 314 -12.15 -11.16 -5.92
C VAL A 314 -11.46 -11.04 -7.26
N THR A 315 -12.20 -10.65 -8.29
CA THR A 315 -11.64 -10.29 -9.60
C THR A 315 -11.04 -8.89 -9.56
N SER A 316 -9.91 -8.72 -10.23
CA SER A 316 -9.26 -7.43 -10.40
C SER A 316 -8.67 -7.29 -11.80
N GLY A 317 -8.38 -6.06 -12.24
CA GLY A 317 -7.66 -5.80 -13.49
C GLY A 317 -6.16 -6.08 -13.44
N ASP A 318 -5.63 -6.50 -12.29
CA ASP A 318 -4.23 -6.81 -12.08
C ASP A 318 -3.89 -8.23 -12.54
N SER A 319 -3.04 -8.37 -13.55
CA SER A 319 -2.64 -9.66 -14.12
C SER A 319 -1.86 -10.57 -13.17
N LEU A 320 -1.25 -10.00 -12.11
CA LEU A 320 -0.52 -10.75 -11.08
C LEU A 320 -1.39 -11.07 -9.86
N ASN A 321 -2.59 -10.50 -9.77
CA ASN A 321 -3.48 -10.59 -8.61
C ASN A 321 -2.86 -10.07 -7.30
N HIS A 322 -1.83 -9.23 -7.40
CA HIS A 322 -1.06 -8.70 -6.27
C HIS A 322 -1.57 -7.36 -5.75
N ALA A 323 -2.26 -6.60 -6.58
CA ALA A 323 -2.81 -5.28 -6.24
C ALA A 323 -4.33 -5.29 -6.07
N LYS A 324 -4.95 -6.44 -5.78
CA LYS A 324 -6.42 -6.57 -5.61
C LYS A 324 -7.00 -5.57 -4.62
N PHE A 325 -6.26 -5.23 -3.57
CA PHE A 325 -6.67 -4.25 -2.55
C PHE A 325 -6.93 -2.85 -3.11
N ALA A 326 -6.29 -2.50 -4.22
CA ALA A 326 -6.44 -1.21 -4.91
C ALA A 326 -7.14 -1.34 -6.26
N ALA A 327 -6.93 -2.46 -6.97
CA ALA A 327 -7.48 -2.70 -8.30
C ALA A 327 -8.93 -3.23 -8.30
N SER A 328 -9.47 -3.63 -7.14
CA SER A 328 -10.87 -4.00 -6.98
C SER A 328 -11.68 -2.85 -6.39
N PRO A 329 -12.67 -2.31 -7.12
CA PRO A 329 -13.54 -1.25 -6.59
C PRO A 329 -14.18 -1.60 -5.24
N ARG A 330 -14.59 -2.86 -5.08
CA ARG A 330 -15.21 -3.35 -3.85
C ARG A 330 -14.25 -3.32 -2.66
N VAL A 331 -13.00 -3.75 -2.87
CA VAL A 331 -12.01 -3.81 -1.79
C VAL A 331 -11.56 -2.41 -1.37
N VAL A 332 -11.32 -1.52 -2.32
CA VAL A 332 -10.91 -0.15 -1.99
C VAL A 332 -12.03 0.64 -1.29
N GLN A 333 -13.30 0.39 -1.66
CA GLN A 333 -14.46 0.95 -0.94
C GLN A 333 -14.56 0.41 0.49
N MET A 334 -14.35 -0.89 0.70
CA MET A 334 -14.30 -1.51 2.03
C MET A 334 -13.18 -0.90 2.90
N ILE A 335 -12.00 -0.65 2.33
CA ILE A 335 -10.93 0.10 3.01
C ILE A 335 -11.44 1.51 3.39
N GLY A 336 -12.12 2.20 2.49
CA GLY A 336 -12.69 3.52 2.73
C GLY A 336 -13.77 3.53 3.83
N GLU A 337 -14.63 2.52 3.89
CA GLU A 337 -15.61 2.38 4.96
C GLU A 337 -14.93 2.21 6.31
N ARG A 338 -13.89 1.40 6.37
CA ARG A 338 -13.12 1.19 7.58
C ARG A 338 -12.43 2.47 8.06
N LEU A 339 -11.87 3.26 7.15
CA LEU A 339 -11.25 4.55 7.46
C LEU A 339 -12.25 5.60 8.00
N ARG A 340 -13.57 5.43 7.73
CA ARG A 340 -14.62 6.32 8.23
C ARG A 340 -15.21 5.89 9.57
N GLN A 341 -14.99 4.65 10.01
CA GLN A 341 -15.52 4.14 11.28
C GLN A 341 -14.70 4.67 12.46
N ASP A 342 -15.37 5.30 13.44
CA ASP A 342 -14.73 5.86 14.63
C ASP A 342 -14.26 4.79 15.65
N GLY A 343 -14.61 3.53 15.47
CA GLY A 343 -14.24 2.41 16.34
C GLY A 343 -13.15 1.56 15.69
N GLY A 344 -12.03 1.38 16.38
CA GLY A 344 -11.12 0.27 16.11
C GLY A 344 -11.82 -1.09 16.22
N ILE A 345 -11.08 -2.17 16.08
CA ILE A 345 -11.56 -3.57 16.06
C ILE A 345 -12.44 -3.96 17.25
N ASP A 346 -12.46 -3.17 18.35
CA ASP A 346 -13.16 -3.48 19.60
C ASP A 346 -14.67 -3.19 19.64
N THR A 347 -15.25 -2.57 18.62
CA THR A 347 -16.71 -2.43 18.58
C THR A 347 -17.32 -3.72 18.01
N ALA A 348 -17.90 -4.53 18.90
CA ALA A 348 -18.70 -5.72 18.60
C ALA A 348 -20.02 -5.35 17.88
N GLY A 349 -19.90 -4.83 16.69
CA GLY A 349 -20.99 -4.81 15.71
C GLY A 349 -20.92 -6.05 14.82
N PRO A 350 -22.00 -6.44 14.12
CA PRO A 350 -21.95 -7.51 13.13
C PRO A 350 -20.72 -7.27 12.24
N GLY A 351 -19.86 -8.28 12.14
CA GLY A 351 -18.54 -8.16 11.51
C GLY A 351 -18.67 -7.64 10.07
N LEU A 352 -17.61 -7.04 9.55
CA LEU A 352 -17.55 -6.63 8.14
C LEU A 352 -17.96 -7.80 7.20
N GLY A 353 -17.76 -9.05 7.64
CA GLY A 353 -18.21 -10.26 6.96
C GLY A 353 -19.72 -10.38 6.82
N ASP A 354 -20.45 -10.05 7.87
CA ASP A 354 -21.92 -10.09 7.85
C ASP A 354 -22.47 -9.00 6.92
N ARG A 355 -21.86 -7.81 6.92
CA ARG A 355 -22.24 -6.70 6.02
C ARG A 355 -21.81 -6.93 4.57
N VAL A 356 -20.72 -7.62 4.34
CA VAL A 356 -20.29 -8.00 2.98
C VAL A 356 -21.29 -9.04 2.40
N GLY A 357 -21.80 -9.94 3.22
CA GLY A 357 -22.92 -10.84 2.85
C GLY A 357 -24.21 -10.08 2.53
N GLU A 358 -24.57 -9.07 3.32
CA GLU A 358 -25.76 -8.22 3.07
C GLU A 358 -25.61 -7.32 1.84
N ILE A 359 -24.44 -6.73 1.62
CA ILE A 359 -24.16 -5.93 0.41
C ILE A 359 -24.15 -6.83 -0.83
N ALA A 360 -23.65 -8.07 -0.73
CA ALA A 360 -23.74 -9.05 -1.82
C ALA A 360 -25.19 -9.44 -2.13
N GLY A 361 -26.05 -9.52 -1.11
CA GLY A 361 -27.48 -9.82 -1.28
C GLY A 361 -28.31 -8.64 -1.81
N GLY A 362 -27.96 -7.40 -1.47
CA GLY A 362 -28.69 -6.19 -1.87
C GLY A 362 -28.44 -5.72 -3.31
N LEU A 363 -27.38 -6.15 -3.96
CA LEU A 363 -27.08 -5.84 -5.37
C LEU A 363 -27.45 -6.96 -6.36
N ALA A 364 -28.10 -8.02 -5.89
CA ALA A 364 -28.53 -9.15 -6.73
C ALA A 364 -29.66 -8.80 -7.73
N GLY A 365 -29.97 -7.52 -7.92
CA GLY A 365 -30.98 -7.05 -8.90
C GLY A 365 -30.46 -6.89 -10.34
N THR A 366 -29.13 -6.90 -10.58
CA THR A 366 -28.60 -6.83 -11.95
C THR A 366 -27.21 -7.47 -12.03
N VAL A 367 -27.10 -8.54 -12.81
CA VAL A 367 -25.92 -9.30 -13.25
C VAL A 367 -25.40 -10.33 -12.24
N GLY A 368 -25.67 -11.61 -12.55
CA GLY A 368 -25.27 -12.76 -11.77
C GLY A 368 -23.77 -13.01 -11.76
N SER A 369 -23.16 -12.82 -10.63
CA SER A 369 -22.04 -13.59 -10.10
C SER A 369 -21.95 -13.32 -8.60
N THR A 370 -22.38 -14.28 -7.78
CA THR A 370 -22.16 -14.29 -6.34
C THR A 370 -20.69 -14.59 -6.09
N VAL A 371 -19.96 -13.59 -5.61
CA VAL A 371 -18.58 -13.78 -5.12
C VAL A 371 -18.66 -13.89 -3.60
N ASP A 372 -18.40 -15.06 -3.05
CA ASP A 372 -18.31 -15.26 -1.61
C ASP A 372 -16.98 -14.70 -1.08
N LEU A 373 -17.08 -13.64 -0.30
CA LEU A 373 -15.94 -13.10 0.43
C LEU A 373 -15.92 -13.77 1.81
N VAL A 374 -14.92 -14.60 2.06
CA VAL A 374 -14.79 -15.28 3.37
C VAL A 374 -14.05 -14.35 4.34
N VAL A 375 -14.73 -13.98 5.41
CA VAL A 375 -14.15 -13.20 6.51
C VAL A 375 -14.17 -14.08 7.75
N SER A 376 -13.00 -14.40 8.28
CA SER A 376 -12.88 -15.06 9.58
C SER A 376 -12.96 -14.03 10.71
N THR A 377 -13.78 -14.29 11.71
CA THR A 377 -13.88 -13.44 12.91
C THR A 377 -13.19 -14.10 14.10
N PRO A 378 -12.32 -13.38 14.85
CA PRO A 378 -11.76 -13.92 16.08
C PRO A 378 -12.87 -14.26 17.07
N ARG A 379 -12.87 -15.49 17.60
CA ARG A 379 -13.73 -15.83 18.75
C ARG A 379 -13.22 -15.06 19.97
N ALA A 380 -14.06 -14.23 20.55
CA ALA A 380 -13.79 -13.60 21.83
C ALA A 380 -13.50 -14.68 22.87
N ILE A 381 -12.28 -14.68 23.43
CA ILE A 381 -11.96 -15.50 24.58
C ILE A 381 -12.66 -14.84 25.77
N ALA A 382 -13.74 -15.46 26.22
CA ALA A 382 -14.35 -15.10 27.50
C ALA A 382 -13.32 -15.42 28.61
N THR A 383 -12.64 -14.39 29.09
CA THR A 383 -11.86 -14.49 30.35
C THR A 383 -12.85 -14.57 31.50
N GLY A 384 -13.22 -15.78 31.87
CA GLY A 384 -13.80 -16.05 33.18
C GLY A 384 -12.73 -15.92 34.25
N ARG A 385 -12.97 -14.97 35.14
CA ARG A 385 -12.28 -14.64 36.40
C ARG A 385 -10.96 -13.93 36.31
#